data_fe598a78931778834d0984ea8e1e6eb9
#
_entry.id   fe598a78931778834d0984ea8e1e6eb9
#
_cell.length_a   1.000
_cell.length_b   1.000
_cell.length_c   1.000
_cell.angle_alpha   90.00
_cell.angle_beta   90.00
_cell.angle_gamma   90.00
#
_symmetry.space_group_name_H-M   'P 1'
#
loop_
_entity.id
_entity.type
_entity.pdbx_description
1 polymer ?
#
loop_
_entity_poly.entity_id
_entity_poly.type
_entity_poly.pdbx_seq_one_letter_code
_entity_poly.pdbx_strand_id
1 'polypeptide(L)' 'MKIMCNQCGKVSDLMASTSLAIGEEGQMNTYHFCSEEHLSQFARRKGIALDKH' A
#
# COMPACT_ATOMS: atom_id res chain seq x y z
N MET A 1 10.80 -1.83 13.07
CA MET A 1 9.54 -1.08 13.10
C MET A 1 8.43 -1.91 12.48
N LYS A 2 7.29 -1.96 13.13
CA LYS A 2 6.16 -2.74 12.65
C LYS A 2 5.09 -1.85 12.06
N ILE A 3 4.46 -2.33 10.97
CA ILE A 3 3.37 -1.60 10.33
C ILE A 3 2.19 -2.55 10.14
N MET A 4 1.02 -1.98 9.92
CA MET A 4 -0.18 -2.76 9.69
C MET A 4 -0.56 -2.67 8.22
N CYS A 5 -0.86 -3.83 7.62
CA CYS A 5 -1.30 -3.89 6.23
C CYS A 5 -2.67 -3.21 6.08
N ASN A 6 -2.78 -2.30 5.13
CA ASN A 6 -4.03 -1.58 4.89
C ASN A 6 -5.10 -2.44 4.23
N GLN A 7 -4.71 -3.58 3.69
CA GLN A 7 -5.66 -4.46 3.01
C GLN A 7 -6.22 -5.54 3.94
N CYS A 8 -5.37 -6.18 4.74
CA CYS A 8 -5.80 -7.28 5.58
C CYS A 8 -5.64 -7.05 7.07
N GLY A 9 -4.95 -5.99 7.48
CA GLY A 9 -4.77 -5.66 8.87
C GLY A 9 -3.67 -6.45 9.58
N LYS A 10 -2.91 -7.24 8.85
CA LYS A 10 -1.83 -8.02 9.43
C LYS A 10 -0.65 -7.13 9.76
N VAL A 11 -0.04 -7.35 10.92
CA VAL A 11 1.14 -6.59 11.35
C VAL A 11 2.39 -7.27 10.79
N SER A 12 3.27 -6.49 10.19
CA SER A 12 4.50 -6.99 9.61
C SER A 12 5.64 -6.01 9.86
N ASP A 13 6.87 -6.48 9.61
CA ASP A 13 8.02 -5.59 9.67
C ASP A 13 8.01 -4.63 8.49
N LEU A 14 8.40 -3.40 8.74
CA LEU A 14 8.49 -2.39 7.69
C LEU A 14 9.38 -2.85 6.55
N MET A 15 10.47 -3.52 6.87
CA MET A 15 11.42 -3.99 5.85
C MET A 15 10.85 -5.09 4.97
N ALA A 16 9.86 -5.81 5.47
CA ALA A 16 9.24 -6.90 4.72
C ALA A 16 7.93 -6.47 4.07
N SER A 17 7.56 -5.21 4.20
CA SER A 17 6.29 -4.72 3.66
C SER A 17 6.51 -3.98 2.35
N THR A 18 5.41 -3.85 1.61
CA THR A 18 5.38 -3.05 0.39
C THR A 18 4.59 -1.79 0.68
N SER A 19 5.05 -0.66 0.21
CA SER A 19 4.36 0.60 0.46
C SER A 19 3.95 1.26 -0.84
N LEU A 20 2.91 2.08 -0.77
CA LEU A 20 2.37 2.83 -1.90
C LEU A 20 2.08 4.25 -1.44
N ALA A 21 2.67 5.22 -2.12
CA ALA A 21 2.42 6.63 -1.83
C ALA A 21 1.43 7.17 -2.85
N ILE A 22 0.35 7.77 -2.37
CA ILE A 22 -0.70 8.31 -3.22
C ILE A 22 -0.87 9.79 -2.94
N GLY A 23 -0.84 10.61 -3.98
CA GLY A 23 -1.11 12.03 -3.85
C GLY A 23 -2.59 12.29 -4.06
N GLU A 24 -3.25 12.86 -3.05
CA GLU A 24 -4.66 13.18 -3.12
C GLU A 24 -4.87 14.60 -2.59
N GLU A 25 -5.53 15.43 -3.37
CA GLU A 25 -5.90 16.78 -2.97
C GLU A 25 -4.75 17.58 -2.36
N GLY A 26 -3.57 17.46 -2.96
CA GLY A 26 -2.41 18.18 -2.50
C GLY A 26 -1.72 17.56 -1.29
N GLN A 27 -2.18 16.40 -0.87
CA GLN A 27 -1.58 15.67 0.25
C GLN A 27 -1.01 14.35 -0.21
N MET A 28 0.09 13.95 0.39
CA MET A 28 0.72 12.68 0.07
C MET A 28 0.43 11.69 1.19
N ASN A 29 -0.26 10.62 0.87
CA ASN A 29 -0.58 9.57 1.82
C ASN A 29 0.19 8.30 1.48
N THR A 30 0.77 7.66 2.49
CA THR A 30 1.51 6.43 2.30
C THR A 30 0.77 5.28 2.96
N TYR A 31 0.58 4.21 2.21
CA TYR A 31 -0.09 3.00 2.70
C TYR A 31 0.89 1.85 2.68
N HIS A 32 0.74 0.93 3.61
CA HIS A 32 1.63 -0.23 3.74
C HIS A 32 0.84 -1.51 3.55
N PHE A 33 1.47 -2.50 2.93
CA PHE A 33 0.83 -3.77 2.64
C PHE A 33 1.79 -4.91 2.95
N CYS A 34 1.24 -6.06 3.29
CA CYS A 34 2.06 -7.23 3.61
C CYS A 34 2.61 -7.92 2.37
N SER A 35 2.07 -7.60 1.19
CA SER A 35 2.57 -8.15 -0.06
C SER A 35 2.15 -7.27 -1.23
N GLU A 36 2.82 -7.46 -2.38
CA GLU A 36 2.48 -6.72 -3.59
C GLU A 36 1.08 -7.07 -4.07
N GLU A 37 0.66 -8.30 -3.82
CA GLU A 37 -0.67 -8.73 -4.22
C GLU A 37 -1.72 -7.87 -3.52
N HIS A 38 -1.56 -7.64 -2.23
CA HIS A 38 -2.48 -6.80 -1.48
C HIS A 38 -2.43 -5.35 -1.93
N LEU A 39 -1.25 -4.88 -2.28
CA LEU A 39 -1.10 -3.53 -2.81
C LEU A 39 -1.86 -3.39 -4.12
N SER A 40 -1.76 -4.37 -5.01
CA SER A 40 -2.47 -4.35 -6.28
C SER A 40 -3.97 -4.38 -6.09
N GLN A 41 -4.44 -5.19 -5.14
CA GLN A 41 -5.87 -5.26 -4.83
C GLN A 41 -6.39 -3.93 -4.32
N PHE A 42 -5.62 -3.30 -3.45
CA PHE A 42 -6.00 -1.99 -2.90
C PHE A 42 -6.07 -0.95 -4.02
N ALA A 43 -5.07 -0.93 -4.88
CA ALA A 43 -5.04 0.03 -5.98
C ALA A 43 -6.23 -0.15 -6.92
N ARG A 44 -6.61 -1.40 -7.19
CA ARG A 44 -7.77 -1.69 -8.01
C ARG A 44 -9.05 -1.16 -7.40
N ARG A 45 -9.21 -1.36 -6.10
CA ARG A 45 -10.41 -0.90 -5.41
C ARG A 45 -10.53 0.61 -5.45
N LYS A 46 -9.39 1.29 -5.37
CA LYS A 46 -9.36 2.75 -5.40
C LYS A 46 -9.40 3.31 -6.81
N GLY A 47 -9.23 2.47 -7.82
CA GLY A 47 -9.17 2.94 -9.20
C GLY A 47 -7.87 3.62 -9.53
N ILE A 48 -6.79 3.23 -8.84
CA ILE A 48 -5.47 3.81 -9.05
C ILE A 48 -4.71 2.98 -10.07
N ALA A 49 -4.14 3.65 -11.07
CA ALA A 49 -3.31 2.98 -12.05
C ALA A 49 -1.91 2.82 -11.50
N LEU A 50 -1.44 1.58 -11.41
CA LEU A 50 -0.08 1.30 -10.97
C LEU A 50 0.84 1.27 -12.18
N ASP A 51 1.95 1.97 -12.05
CA ASP A 51 2.93 2.04 -13.12
C ASP A 51 3.86 0.83 -12.99
N LYS A 52 3.73 -0.10 -13.91
CA LYS A 52 4.53 -1.32 -13.91
C LYS A 52 5.55 -1.27 -15.02
N HIS A 53 6.75 -1.66 -14.69
CA HIS A 53 7.84 -1.75 -15.66
C HIS A 53 8.27 -3.16 -15.88
#